data_0f64330cc5ceecdf095b35a516b63189
#
_entry.id   0f64330cc5ceecdf095b35a516b63189
#
_cell.length_a   1.000
_cell.length_b   1.000
_cell.length_c   1.000
_cell.angle_alpha   90.00
_cell.angle_beta   90.00
_cell.angle_gamma   90.00
#
_symmetry.space_group_name_H-M   'P 1'
#
loop_
_entity.id
_entity.type
_entity.pdbx_description
1 polymer ?
#
loop_
_entity_poly.entity_id
_entity_poly.type
_entity_poly.pdbx_seq_one_letter_code
_entity_poly.pdbx_strand_id
1 'polypeptide(L)'
;MDECFRVYEAIETDSNRLNLIKKKYLARKKTQKGAASPPFSYENIDGKIVTNEDLKGKLLYIDLWATWCGPCLTEIPYFDTLQEKFQDRDITFLSTCQNDTKERWRNMVEKKNLKGLHLYAEGDGGQFYSDCQVNGIPRYILLNAEGMIIDSDAKRPSNDKLVEELEKLLE
;
A
#
# COMPACT_ATOMS: atom_id res chain seq x y z
N MET A 1 -17.44 15.49 9.60
CA MET A 1 -18.24 14.90 8.51
C MET A 1 -18.31 15.97 7.43
N ASP A 2 -17.95 15.68 6.19
CA ASP A 2 -18.00 16.71 5.15
C ASP A 2 -19.47 17.03 4.77
N GLU A 3 -19.64 18.19 4.17
CA GLU A 3 -20.97 18.75 3.87
C GLU A 3 -21.75 17.84 2.88
N CYS A 4 -21.07 17.28 1.89
CA CYS A 4 -21.69 16.37 0.92
C CYS A 4 -22.29 15.13 1.57
N PHE A 5 -21.61 14.54 2.55
CA PHE A 5 -22.13 13.36 3.25
C PHE A 5 -23.34 13.71 4.14
N ARG A 6 -23.33 14.88 4.81
CA ARG A 6 -24.47 15.35 5.61
C ARG A 6 -25.71 15.58 4.73
N VAL A 7 -25.53 16.19 3.57
CA VAL A 7 -26.65 16.38 2.62
C VAL A 7 -27.21 15.03 2.17
N TYR A 8 -26.34 14.07 1.86
CA TYR A 8 -26.77 12.73 1.46
C TYR A 8 -27.54 12.01 2.59
N GLU A 9 -27.05 12.05 3.84
CA GLU A 9 -27.76 11.49 5.01
C GLU A 9 -29.15 12.10 5.20
N ALA A 10 -29.34 13.38 4.84
CA ALA A 10 -30.61 14.08 5.01
C ALA A 10 -31.65 13.74 3.94
N ILE A 11 -31.24 13.27 2.75
CA ILE A 11 -32.13 13.04 1.62
C ILE A 11 -32.33 11.55 1.28
N GLU A 12 -31.40 10.66 1.67
CA GLU A 12 -31.51 9.23 1.40
C GLU A 12 -32.45 8.55 2.38
N THR A 13 -33.53 7.96 1.85
CA THR A 13 -34.55 7.27 2.62
C THR A 13 -34.36 5.75 2.72
N ASP A 14 -33.56 5.17 1.82
CA ASP A 14 -33.23 3.74 1.85
C ASP A 14 -32.12 3.46 2.85
N SER A 15 -32.47 2.83 3.97
CA SER A 15 -31.56 2.51 5.05
C SER A 15 -30.39 1.61 4.62
N ASN A 16 -30.58 0.69 3.65
CA ASN A 16 -29.52 -0.18 3.16
C ASN A 16 -28.51 0.62 2.34
N ARG A 17 -28.99 1.52 1.47
CA ARG A 17 -28.14 2.42 0.70
C ARG A 17 -27.37 3.38 1.61
N LEU A 18 -28.06 3.96 2.59
CA LEU A 18 -27.43 4.86 3.57
C LEU A 18 -26.29 4.15 4.31
N ASN A 19 -26.54 2.94 4.83
CA ASN A 19 -25.55 2.14 5.52
C ASN A 19 -24.34 1.78 4.63
N LEU A 20 -24.58 1.41 3.37
CA LEU A 20 -23.54 1.10 2.41
C LEU A 20 -22.63 2.32 2.14
N ILE A 21 -23.24 3.47 1.89
CA ILE A 21 -22.49 4.71 1.60
C ILE A 21 -21.78 5.20 2.85
N LYS A 22 -22.40 5.10 4.02
CA LYS A 22 -21.75 5.43 5.30
C LYS A 22 -20.51 4.58 5.56
N LYS A 23 -20.59 3.27 5.32
CA LYS A 23 -19.46 2.36 5.42
C LYS A 23 -18.33 2.77 4.46
N LYS A 24 -18.64 3.04 3.20
CA LYS A 24 -17.66 3.51 2.18
C LYS A 24 -17.05 4.86 2.56
N TYR A 25 -17.85 5.80 3.03
CA TYR A 25 -17.40 7.12 3.46
C TYR A 25 -16.42 7.02 4.64
N LEU A 26 -16.77 6.25 5.67
CA LEU A 26 -15.91 6.05 6.84
C LEU A 26 -14.60 5.34 6.47
N ALA A 27 -14.67 4.34 5.59
CA ALA A 27 -13.47 3.65 5.11
C ALA A 27 -12.56 4.61 4.31
N ARG A 28 -13.12 5.44 3.41
CA ARG A 28 -12.36 6.45 2.67
C ARG A 28 -11.71 7.48 3.58
N LYS A 29 -12.37 7.83 4.68
CA LYS A 29 -11.84 8.77 5.67
C LYS A 29 -10.60 8.22 6.40
N LYS A 30 -10.56 6.91 6.62
CA LYS A 30 -9.39 6.23 7.23
C LYS A 30 -8.13 6.29 6.35
N THR A 31 -8.29 6.44 5.03
CA THR A 31 -7.18 6.41 4.07
C THR A 31 -6.98 7.72 3.32
N GLN A 32 -7.61 8.80 3.79
CA GLN A 32 -7.37 10.12 3.21
C GLN A 32 -5.95 10.62 3.55
N LYS A 33 -5.44 11.50 2.71
CA LYS A 33 -4.15 12.18 2.96
C LYS A 33 -4.11 12.79 4.36
N GLY A 34 -3.04 12.54 5.09
CA GLY A 34 -2.84 12.98 6.47
C GLY A 34 -3.48 12.09 7.54
N ALA A 35 -4.19 11.02 7.18
CA ALA A 35 -4.61 10.01 8.15
C ALA A 35 -3.45 9.09 8.52
N ALA A 36 -3.46 8.54 9.73
CA ALA A 36 -2.53 7.48 10.10
C ALA A 36 -2.78 6.24 9.25
N SER A 37 -1.71 5.59 8.80
CA SER A 37 -1.82 4.30 8.10
C SER A 37 -2.51 3.26 8.98
N PRO A 38 -3.43 2.45 8.44
CA PRO A 38 -3.88 1.28 9.16
C PRO A 38 -2.70 0.39 9.56
N PRO A 39 -2.76 -0.28 10.72
CA PRO A 39 -1.67 -1.14 11.17
C PRO A 39 -1.59 -2.42 10.32
N PHE A 40 -0.36 -2.89 10.11
CA PHE A 40 -0.09 -4.22 9.59
C PHE A 40 0.99 -4.93 10.41
N SER A 41 1.02 -6.26 10.31
CA SER A 41 2.00 -7.12 10.95
C SER A 41 2.18 -8.34 10.06
N TYR A 42 3.26 -8.38 9.28
CA TYR A 42 3.51 -9.40 8.26
C TYR A 42 4.89 -10.01 8.40
N GLU A 43 5.04 -11.23 7.90
CA GLU A 43 6.30 -11.97 7.96
C GLU A 43 7.20 -11.61 6.77
N ASN A 44 8.50 -11.36 7.03
CA ASN A 44 9.50 -11.18 6.00
C ASN A 44 10.08 -12.53 5.51
N ILE A 45 11.02 -12.46 4.54
CA ILE A 45 11.63 -13.65 3.94
C ILE A 45 12.40 -14.50 4.96
N ASP A 46 12.91 -13.90 6.03
CA ASP A 46 13.66 -14.55 7.12
C ASP A 46 12.75 -15.13 8.21
N GLY A 47 11.42 -14.99 8.09
CA GLY A 47 10.45 -15.43 9.08
C GLY A 47 10.24 -14.47 10.24
N LYS A 48 10.76 -13.24 10.17
CA LYS A 48 10.56 -12.21 11.18
C LYS A 48 9.29 -11.41 10.90
N ILE A 49 8.55 -11.11 11.95
CA ILE A 49 7.40 -10.19 11.86
C ILE A 49 7.91 -8.76 11.74
N VAL A 50 7.35 -8.04 10.78
CA VAL A 50 7.60 -6.61 10.54
C VAL A 50 6.25 -5.88 10.58
N THR A 51 6.23 -4.77 11.30
CA THR A 51 5.06 -3.91 11.47
C THR A 51 5.30 -2.55 10.81
N ASN A 52 4.24 -1.78 10.59
CA ASN A 52 4.38 -0.40 10.12
C ASN A 52 5.14 0.49 11.13
N GLU A 53 5.11 0.19 12.43
CA GLU A 53 5.88 0.91 13.46
C GLU A 53 7.39 0.73 13.27
N ASP A 54 7.84 -0.47 12.86
CA ASP A 54 9.25 -0.78 12.61
C ASP A 54 9.82 -0.03 11.39
N LEU A 55 8.95 0.50 10.53
CA LEU A 55 9.30 1.17 9.28
C LEU A 55 9.18 2.70 9.36
N LYS A 56 8.84 3.25 10.52
CA LYS A 56 8.83 4.70 10.74
C LYS A 56 10.24 5.31 10.68
N GLY A 57 10.30 6.61 10.46
CA GLY A 57 11.55 7.37 10.34
C GLY A 57 12.00 7.60 8.90
N LYS A 58 11.37 6.94 7.92
CA LYS A 58 11.64 7.12 6.50
C LYS A 58 10.35 7.23 5.70
N LEU A 59 10.42 7.83 4.53
CA LEU A 59 9.35 7.72 3.53
C LEU A 59 9.14 6.24 3.21
N LEU A 60 7.89 5.78 3.11
CA LEU A 60 7.58 4.39 2.82
C LEU A 60 6.72 4.29 1.56
N TYR A 61 7.27 3.65 0.52
CA TYR A 61 6.56 3.35 -0.71
C TYR A 61 6.23 1.85 -0.74
N ILE A 62 4.93 1.54 -0.67
CA ILE A 62 4.40 0.18 -0.51
C ILE A 62 3.81 -0.30 -1.83
N ASP A 63 4.29 -1.43 -2.33
CA ASP A 63 3.73 -2.21 -3.44
C ASP A 63 2.86 -3.35 -2.90
N LEU A 64 1.61 -3.40 -3.30
CA LEU A 64 0.66 -4.47 -3.00
C LEU A 64 0.51 -5.36 -4.23
N TRP A 65 0.96 -6.60 -4.15
CA TRP A 65 1.09 -7.49 -5.29
C TRP A 65 0.78 -8.97 -4.97
N ALA A 66 0.86 -9.83 -5.99
CA ALA A 66 0.82 -11.29 -5.87
C ALA A 66 1.59 -11.95 -7.02
N THR A 67 2.05 -13.19 -6.84
CA THR A 67 2.84 -13.89 -7.87
C THR A 67 2.06 -14.21 -9.15
N TRP A 68 0.75 -14.30 -9.05
CA TRP A 68 -0.17 -14.54 -10.17
C TRP A 68 -0.64 -13.26 -10.87
N CYS A 69 -0.29 -12.08 -10.34
CA CYS A 69 -0.71 -10.79 -10.88
C CYS A 69 0.19 -10.35 -12.04
N GLY A 70 -0.20 -10.64 -13.27
CA GLY A 70 0.55 -10.26 -14.47
C GLY A 70 0.94 -8.78 -14.52
N PRO A 71 0.00 -7.83 -14.36
CA PRO A 71 0.32 -6.40 -14.32
C PRO A 71 1.30 -6.01 -13.20
N CYS A 72 1.28 -6.70 -12.03
CA CYS A 72 2.25 -6.46 -10.97
C CYS A 72 3.66 -6.89 -11.41
N LEU A 73 3.77 -8.04 -12.08
CA LEU A 73 5.05 -8.56 -12.54
C LEU A 73 5.70 -7.65 -13.60
N THR A 74 4.92 -6.91 -14.37
CA THR A 74 5.45 -5.94 -15.35
C THR A 74 6.02 -4.69 -14.68
N GLU A 75 5.62 -4.38 -13.46
CA GLU A 75 6.13 -3.22 -12.69
C GLU A 75 7.46 -3.54 -11.96
N ILE A 76 7.82 -4.81 -11.75
CA ILE A 76 9.01 -5.20 -10.99
C ILE A 76 10.29 -4.53 -11.52
N PRO A 77 10.61 -4.53 -12.84
CA PRO A 77 11.84 -3.90 -13.31
C PRO A 77 11.90 -2.38 -13.02
N TYR A 78 10.76 -1.70 -13.08
CA TYR A 78 10.67 -0.28 -12.74
C TYR A 78 10.82 -0.05 -11.23
N PHE A 79 10.25 -0.94 -10.41
CA PHE A 79 10.39 -0.90 -8.96
C PHE A 79 11.85 -1.11 -8.54
N ASP A 80 12.56 -2.07 -9.15
CA ASP A 80 13.98 -2.30 -8.93
C ASP A 80 14.83 -1.08 -9.31
N THR A 81 14.51 -0.43 -10.45
CA THR A 81 15.18 0.81 -10.88
C THR A 81 14.97 1.96 -9.89
N LEU A 82 13.77 2.08 -9.33
CA LEU A 82 13.49 3.07 -8.27
C LEU A 82 14.32 2.79 -7.01
N GLN A 83 14.40 1.54 -6.57
CA GLN A 83 15.21 1.14 -5.42
C GLN A 83 16.69 1.48 -5.61
N GLU A 84 17.24 1.22 -6.79
CA GLU A 84 18.62 1.59 -7.13
C GLU A 84 18.83 3.12 -7.11
N LYS A 85 17.88 3.85 -7.70
CA LYS A 85 17.97 5.32 -7.77
C LYS A 85 17.96 5.98 -6.38
N PHE A 86 17.16 5.44 -5.46
CA PHE A 86 16.95 6.01 -4.13
C PHE A 86 17.67 5.27 -3.00
N GLN A 87 18.64 4.39 -3.30
CA GLN A 87 19.31 3.52 -2.33
C GLN A 87 19.94 4.27 -1.14
N ASP A 88 20.44 5.50 -1.38
CA ASP A 88 21.12 6.34 -0.38
C ASP A 88 20.20 7.45 0.19
N ARG A 89 18.88 7.33 0.00
CA ARG A 89 17.89 8.30 0.46
C ARG A 89 17.03 7.73 1.58
N ASP A 90 16.39 8.61 2.34
CA ASP A 90 15.52 8.23 3.46
C ASP A 90 14.14 7.74 3.00
N ILE A 91 14.15 6.69 2.20
CA ILE A 91 12.96 5.99 1.71
C ILE A 91 13.14 4.48 1.83
N THR A 92 12.07 3.80 2.24
CA THR A 92 11.97 2.34 2.24
C THR A 92 11.01 1.91 1.16
N PHE A 93 11.43 0.96 0.33
CA PHE A 93 10.59 0.28 -0.65
C PHE A 93 10.15 -1.06 -0.08
N LEU A 94 8.84 -1.24 0.06
CA LEU A 94 8.21 -2.41 0.64
C LEU A 94 7.29 -3.06 -0.38
N SER A 95 7.43 -4.38 -0.59
CA SER A 95 6.48 -5.18 -1.36
C SER A 95 5.74 -6.14 -0.44
N THR A 96 4.40 -6.08 -0.41
CA THR A 96 3.57 -7.00 0.36
C THR A 96 2.79 -7.92 -0.58
N CYS A 97 2.99 -9.22 -0.45
CA CYS A 97 2.28 -10.24 -1.23
C CYS A 97 1.07 -10.75 -0.47
N GLN A 98 -0.09 -10.72 -1.12
CA GLN A 98 -1.35 -11.21 -0.56
C GLN A 98 -2.04 -12.23 -1.47
N ASN A 99 -3.00 -12.95 -0.93
CA ASN A 99 -3.87 -13.87 -1.67
C ASN A 99 -3.07 -14.85 -2.55
N ASP A 100 -2.00 -15.36 -1.96
CA ASP A 100 -1.03 -16.26 -2.56
C ASP A 100 -0.58 -17.31 -1.53
N THR A 101 0.18 -18.31 -1.94
CA THR A 101 0.81 -19.20 -0.99
C THR A 101 2.19 -18.68 -0.60
N LYS A 102 2.56 -18.84 0.67
CA LYS A 102 3.87 -18.45 1.20
C LYS A 102 5.03 -19.09 0.41
N GLU A 103 4.83 -20.34 -0.05
CA GLU A 103 5.82 -21.05 -0.85
C GLU A 103 6.03 -20.38 -2.23
N ARG A 104 4.94 -20.02 -2.92
CA ARG A 104 5.01 -19.35 -4.23
C ARG A 104 5.67 -17.97 -4.12
N TRP A 105 5.26 -17.19 -3.11
CA TRP A 105 5.85 -15.89 -2.80
C TRP A 105 7.36 -16.03 -2.53
N ARG A 106 7.76 -16.92 -1.60
CA ARG A 106 9.18 -17.17 -1.26
C ARG A 106 9.99 -17.57 -2.49
N ASN A 107 9.49 -18.54 -3.24
CA ASN A 107 10.13 -19.00 -4.48
C ASN A 107 10.31 -17.87 -5.51
N MET A 108 9.33 -16.97 -5.64
CA MET A 108 9.42 -15.84 -6.57
C MET A 108 10.50 -14.84 -6.10
N VAL A 109 10.47 -14.44 -4.83
CA VAL A 109 11.44 -13.50 -4.26
C VAL A 109 12.87 -14.04 -4.39
N GLU A 110 13.11 -15.29 -4.00
CA GLU A 110 14.45 -15.91 -4.02
C GLU A 110 14.95 -16.17 -5.44
N LYS A 111 14.15 -16.84 -6.30
CA LYS A 111 14.60 -17.20 -7.66
C LYS A 111 14.82 -16.00 -8.58
N LYS A 112 14.04 -14.94 -8.40
CA LYS A 112 14.20 -13.70 -9.17
C LYS A 112 15.15 -12.70 -8.50
N ASN A 113 15.64 -13.03 -7.29
CA ASN A 113 16.50 -12.15 -6.51
C ASN A 113 15.92 -10.73 -6.39
N LEU A 114 14.64 -10.66 -6.04
CA LEU A 114 13.92 -9.39 -5.93
C LEU A 114 14.52 -8.52 -4.83
N LYS A 115 14.74 -7.24 -5.12
CA LYS A 115 15.36 -6.29 -4.19
C LYS A 115 14.36 -5.71 -3.21
N GLY A 116 14.88 -5.18 -2.09
CA GLY A 116 14.09 -4.46 -1.10
C GLY A 116 13.49 -5.37 -0.02
N LEU A 117 12.53 -4.81 0.70
CA LEU A 117 11.84 -5.50 1.79
C LEU A 117 10.59 -6.20 1.25
N HIS A 118 10.54 -7.51 1.40
CA HIS A 118 9.41 -8.33 0.98
C HIS A 118 8.69 -8.92 2.18
N LEU A 119 7.38 -8.69 2.28
CA LEU A 119 6.52 -9.23 3.33
C LEU A 119 5.44 -10.12 2.73
N TYR A 120 5.07 -11.15 3.48
CA TYR A 120 3.96 -12.03 3.17
C TYR A 120 2.77 -11.71 4.08
N ALA A 121 1.68 -11.27 3.46
CA ALA A 121 0.40 -11.03 4.10
C ALA A 121 -0.48 -12.27 3.88
N GLU A 122 -0.73 -13.04 4.95
CA GLU A 122 -1.52 -14.26 4.86
C GLU A 122 -2.96 -13.97 4.39
N GLY A 123 -3.50 -14.86 3.55
CA GLY A 123 -4.86 -14.76 3.02
C GLY A 123 -5.04 -13.52 2.14
N ASP A 124 -6.08 -12.75 2.39
CA ASP A 124 -6.45 -11.53 1.67
C ASP A 124 -5.71 -10.26 2.13
N GLY A 125 -4.63 -10.41 2.92
CA GLY A 125 -3.88 -9.31 3.48
C GLY A 125 -4.52 -8.69 4.73
N GLY A 126 -5.63 -9.26 5.20
CA GLY A 126 -6.28 -8.93 6.45
C GLY A 126 -6.81 -7.50 6.54
N GLN A 127 -6.78 -6.96 7.74
CA GLN A 127 -7.41 -5.67 8.05
C GLN A 127 -6.75 -4.49 7.31
N PHE A 128 -5.43 -4.51 7.09
CA PHE A 128 -4.72 -3.44 6.38
C PHE A 128 -5.25 -3.24 4.95
N TYR A 129 -5.37 -4.33 4.18
CA TYR A 129 -5.89 -4.26 2.81
C TYR A 129 -7.36 -3.82 2.77
N SER A 130 -8.16 -4.33 3.70
CA SER A 130 -9.57 -3.93 3.85
C SER A 130 -9.70 -2.44 4.23
N ASP A 131 -8.94 -1.97 5.21
CA ASP A 131 -8.96 -0.57 5.66
C ASP A 131 -8.41 0.38 4.58
N CYS A 132 -7.40 -0.05 3.82
CA CYS A 132 -6.89 0.68 2.65
C CYS A 132 -7.82 0.60 1.43
N GLN A 133 -8.96 -0.09 1.51
CA GLN A 133 -9.94 -0.26 0.43
C GLN A 133 -9.28 -0.80 -0.85
N VAL A 134 -8.38 -1.77 -0.71
CA VAL A 134 -7.69 -2.38 -1.85
C VAL A 134 -8.66 -3.30 -2.58
N ASN A 135 -9.18 -2.85 -3.72
CA ASN A 135 -10.14 -3.59 -4.54
C ASN A 135 -9.47 -4.33 -5.71
N GLY A 136 -8.16 -4.18 -5.88
CA GLY A 136 -7.37 -4.80 -6.93
C GLY A 136 -5.89 -4.45 -6.81
N ILE A 137 -5.06 -5.26 -7.45
CA ILE A 137 -3.61 -5.09 -7.54
C ILE A 137 -3.16 -5.03 -9.02
N PRO A 138 -2.03 -4.37 -9.33
CA PRO A 138 -1.13 -3.69 -8.41
C PRO A 138 -1.73 -2.43 -7.78
N ARG A 139 -1.40 -2.17 -6.53
CA ARG A 139 -1.78 -0.97 -5.80
C ARG A 139 -0.55 -0.44 -5.06
N TYR A 140 -0.36 0.87 -5.07
CA TYR A 140 0.75 1.52 -4.39
C TYR A 140 0.25 2.47 -3.34
N ILE A 141 0.95 2.53 -2.19
CA ILE A 141 0.62 3.43 -1.07
C ILE A 141 1.89 4.16 -0.67
N LEU A 142 1.78 5.46 -0.40
CA LEU A 142 2.89 6.30 0.02
C LEU A 142 2.61 6.87 1.40
N LEU A 143 3.51 6.62 2.35
CA LEU A 143 3.46 7.10 3.72
C LEU A 143 4.66 7.99 4.01
N ASN A 144 4.47 9.00 4.86
CA ASN A 144 5.58 9.80 5.37
C ASN A 144 6.32 9.09 6.52
N ALA A 145 7.38 9.72 7.04
CA ALA A 145 8.23 9.17 8.10
C ALA A 145 7.47 8.90 9.42
N GLU A 146 6.38 9.60 9.67
CA GLU A 146 5.52 9.41 10.84
C GLU A 146 4.49 8.27 10.63
N GLY A 147 4.43 7.67 9.44
CA GLY A 147 3.46 6.64 9.07
C GLY A 147 2.09 7.21 8.70
N MET A 148 2.02 8.50 8.31
CA MET A 148 0.80 9.12 7.83
C MET A 148 0.68 8.95 6.30
N ILE A 149 -0.52 8.77 5.80
CA ILE A 149 -0.80 8.58 4.37
C ILE A 149 -0.54 9.88 3.61
N ILE A 150 0.37 9.84 2.66
CA ILE A 150 0.56 10.89 1.64
C ILE A 150 -0.39 10.62 0.47
N ASP A 151 -0.40 9.36 -0.02
CA ASP A 151 -1.29 8.91 -1.08
C ASP A 151 -1.63 7.43 -0.89
N SER A 152 -2.91 7.09 -0.85
CA SER A 152 -3.41 5.72 -0.71
C SER A 152 -3.60 5.01 -2.06
N ASP A 153 -3.37 5.71 -3.18
CA ASP A 153 -3.40 5.21 -4.55
C ASP A 153 -2.28 5.84 -5.37
N ALA A 154 -1.06 5.73 -4.85
CA ALA A 154 0.14 6.35 -5.40
C ALA A 154 0.43 5.86 -6.83
N LYS A 155 1.19 6.67 -7.57
CA LYS A 155 1.61 6.35 -8.93
C LYS A 155 2.41 5.05 -8.97
N ARG A 156 2.28 4.31 -10.08
CA ARG A 156 3.04 3.09 -10.35
C ARG A 156 4.51 3.40 -10.60
N PRO A 157 5.41 2.43 -10.38
CA PRO A 157 6.84 2.58 -10.68
C PRO A 157 7.14 2.99 -12.11
N SER A 158 6.36 2.50 -13.08
CA SER A 158 6.49 2.86 -14.50
C SER A 158 6.02 4.26 -14.87
N ASN A 159 5.46 5.02 -13.92
CA ASN A 159 4.98 6.38 -14.18
C ASN A 159 6.13 7.39 -14.07
N ASP A 160 6.44 8.09 -15.15
CA ASP A 160 7.56 9.04 -15.24
C ASP A 160 7.52 10.16 -14.18
N LYS A 161 6.33 10.50 -13.67
CA LYS A 161 6.16 11.56 -12.65
C LYS A 161 6.41 11.07 -11.22
N LEU A 162 6.54 9.76 -10.99
CA LEU A 162 6.76 9.23 -9.64
C LEU A 162 8.12 9.65 -9.10
N VAL A 163 9.16 9.57 -9.92
CA VAL A 163 10.53 9.98 -9.54
C VAL A 163 10.56 11.42 -9.06
N GLU A 164 9.97 12.34 -9.82
CA GLU A 164 9.89 13.76 -9.46
C GLU A 164 9.11 13.99 -8.15
N GLU A 165 8.04 13.23 -7.94
CA GLU A 165 7.25 13.30 -6.71
C GLU A 165 8.03 12.81 -5.49
N LEU A 166 8.74 11.67 -5.61
CA LEU A 166 9.57 11.14 -4.52
C LEU A 166 10.75 12.07 -4.19
N GLU A 167 11.39 12.65 -5.21
CA GLU A 167 12.46 13.63 -5.01
C GLU A 167 11.99 14.83 -4.17
N LYS A 168 10.83 15.41 -4.51
CA LYS A 168 10.22 16.53 -3.76
C LYS A 168 9.83 16.18 -2.32
N LEU A 169 9.50 14.93 -2.05
CA LEU A 169 9.12 14.50 -0.70
C LEU A 169 10.34 14.19 0.18
N LEU A 170 11.52 14.06 -0.45
CA LEU A 170 12.79 13.77 0.22
C LEU A 170 13.70 15.01 0.35
N GLU A 171 13.25 16.17 -0.12
CA GLU A 171 13.88 17.48 0.10
C GLU A 171 13.61 18.00 1.52
#